data_4ddd59cb53d8d66c51a954f41bbb6f29
#
_entry.id   4ddd59cb53d8d66c51a954f41bbb6f29
#
_cell.length_a   1.000
_cell.length_b   1.000
_cell.length_c   1.000
_cell.angle_alpha   90.00
_cell.angle_beta   90.00
_cell.angle_gamma   90.00
#
_symmetry.space_group_name_H-M   'P 1'
#
loop_
_entity.id
_entity.type
_entity.pdbx_description
1 polymer ?
#
loop_
_entity_poly.entity_id
_entity_poly.type
_entity_poly.pdbx_seq_one_letter_code
_entity_poly.pdbx_strand_id
1 'polypeptide(L)'
;MILDRFPRLGFVVGAAAFTLAACAGSNGTADDPLVGGGQALAMVPANHVNRWAVNIYVDKYWAGNVSPEGGGAKAACCFPGMIDWSKPVTVTWYWDVLRDPKTKAVVARKEKRSVRVSFPVSGPHQDPDWHKADAYLCVILRDDSTAAMEFSPSRSGCMSK
;
A
#
# COMPACT_ATOMS: atom_id res chain seq x y z
N MET A 1 79.06 -6.24 -13.38
CA MET A 1 79.02 -7.67 -12.99
C MET A 1 78.35 -7.73 -11.63
N ILE A 2 77.03 -7.90 -11.59
CA ILE A 2 76.23 -8.46 -10.49
C ILE A 2 74.77 -8.39 -10.99
N LEU A 3 74.21 -9.55 -11.21
CA LEU A 3 72.80 -9.78 -11.56
C LEU A 3 71.97 -9.62 -10.28
N ASP A 4 70.99 -8.76 -10.30
CA ASP A 4 69.92 -8.77 -9.27
C ASP A 4 68.63 -9.34 -9.85
N ARG A 5 68.28 -10.47 -9.28
CA ARG A 5 67.02 -11.18 -9.56
C ARG A 5 65.88 -10.49 -8.76
N PHE A 6 64.92 -9.90 -9.42
CA PHE A 6 63.65 -9.53 -8.80
C PHE A 6 62.64 -10.70 -8.88
N PRO A 7 62.06 -11.14 -7.78
CA PRO A 7 60.98 -12.12 -7.81
C PRO A 7 59.65 -11.43 -8.21
N ARG A 8 59.01 -12.03 -9.21
CA ARG A 8 57.66 -11.63 -9.63
C ARG A 8 56.67 -12.05 -8.54
N LEU A 9 56.16 -11.07 -7.77
CA LEU A 9 54.93 -11.24 -6.96
C LEU A 9 53.73 -11.32 -7.90
N GLY A 10 53.13 -12.49 -8.00
CA GLY A 10 51.86 -12.68 -8.63
C GLY A 10 50.74 -12.10 -7.75
N PHE A 11 50.09 -11.07 -8.24
CA PHE A 11 48.83 -10.57 -7.65
C PHE A 11 47.70 -11.51 -8.05
N VAL A 12 47.23 -12.32 -7.12
CA VAL A 12 45.98 -13.06 -7.27
C VAL A 12 44.83 -12.08 -6.95
N VAL A 13 44.19 -11.57 -8.00
CA VAL A 13 42.95 -10.80 -7.87
C VAL A 13 41.84 -11.78 -7.59
N GLY A 14 41.50 -11.92 -6.32
CA GLY A 14 40.32 -12.64 -5.89
C GLY A 14 39.05 -11.84 -6.27
N ALA A 15 38.36 -12.29 -7.31
CA ALA A 15 37.04 -11.78 -7.65
C ALA A 15 36.03 -12.23 -6.56
N ALA A 16 35.78 -11.38 -5.59
CA ALA A 16 34.68 -11.57 -4.66
C ALA A 16 33.34 -11.30 -5.40
N ALA A 17 32.73 -12.40 -5.84
CA ALA A 17 31.36 -12.35 -6.35
C ALA A 17 30.40 -12.01 -5.18
N PHE A 18 30.03 -10.76 -5.05
CA PHE A 18 28.91 -10.36 -4.19
C PHE A 18 27.62 -10.84 -4.86
N THR A 19 27.13 -11.99 -4.43
CA THR A 19 25.75 -12.39 -4.71
C THR A 19 24.85 -11.45 -3.94
N LEU A 20 24.31 -10.45 -4.63
CA LEU A 20 23.15 -9.68 -4.17
C LEU A 20 21.98 -10.66 -4.09
N ALA A 21 21.83 -11.30 -2.95
CA ALA A 21 20.58 -11.94 -2.60
C ALA A 21 19.54 -10.82 -2.52
N ALA A 22 18.87 -10.57 -3.65
CA ALA A 22 17.65 -9.79 -3.65
C ALA A 22 16.71 -10.49 -2.68
N CYS A 23 16.50 -9.87 -1.51
CA CYS A 23 15.43 -10.23 -0.60
C CYS A 23 14.10 -9.94 -1.30
N ALA A 24 13.70 -10.77 -2.24
CA ALA A 24 12.33 -11.00 -2.58
C ALA A 24 11.72 -11.80 -1.42
N GLY A 25 11.83 -11.25 -0.21
CA GLY A 25 11.10 -11.72 0.93
C GLY A 25 9.65 -11.36 0.70
N SER A 26 8.89 -12.23 0.07
CA SER A 26 7.47 -12.31 0.25
C SER A 26 7.25 -12.62 1.74
N ASN A 27 7.27 -11.59 2.58
CA ASN A 27 6.70 -11.67 3.91
C ASN A 27 5.17 -11.76 3.79
N GLY A 28 4.70 -12.68 2.96
CA GLY A 28 3.39 -13.23 3.06
C GLY A 28 3.37 -13.92 4.42
N THR A 29 2.74 -13.30 5.36
CA THR A 29 2.57 -13.83 6.70
C THR A 29 1.84 -15.15 6.57
N ALA A 30 2.55 -16.22 6.86
CA ALA A 30 2.02 -17.58 6.97
C ALA A 30 0.90 -17.70 8.02
N ASP A 31 0.59 -16.60 8.72
CA ASP A 31 -0.29 -16.57 9.89
C ASP A 31 -1.71 -16.06 9.59
N ASP A 32 -1.99 -15.60 8.37
CA ASP A 32 -3.35 -15.18 8.00
C ASP A 32 -3.90 -16.12 6.91
N PRO A 33 -4.74 -17.10 7.30
CA PRO A 33 -5.27 -18.10 6.37
C PRO A 33 -6.18 -17.51 5.28
N LEU A 34 -6.55 -16.23 5.39
CA LEU A 34 -7.40 -15.54 4.42
C LEU A 34 -6.59 -14.74 3.39
N VAL A 35 -5.30 -14.56 3.63
CA VAL A 35 -4.42 -13.71 2.83
C VAL A 35 -3.46 -14.56 2.01
N GLY A 36 -3.42 -14.32 0.73
CA GLY A 36 -2.53 -15.01 -0.22
C GLY A 36 -3.29 -15.79 -1.28
N GLY A 37 -2.59 -16.16 -2.33
CA GLY A 37 -3.14 -16.96 -3.44
C GLY A 37 -3.77 -16.17 -4.58
N GLY A 38 -3.89 -14.84 -4.46
CA GLY A 38 -4.32 -13.94 -5.51
C GLY A 38 -3.22 -12.95 -5.94
N GLN A 39 -3.49 -12.20 -6.98
CA GLN A 39 -2.61 -11.10 -7.39
C GLN A 39 -2.66 -9.98 -6.35
N ALA A 40 -1.49 -9.48 -5.98
CA ALA A 40 -1.39 -8.32 -5.11
C ALA A 40 -1.90 -7.05 -5.83
N LEU A 41 -2.74 -6.27 -5.14
CA LEU A 41 -3.34 -5.06 -5.65
C LEU A 41 -2.68 -3.82 -5.05
N ALA A 42 -2.39 -2.83 -5.89
CA ALA A 42 -2.00 -1.53 -5.39
C ALA A 42 -3.22 -0.82 -4.78
N MET A 43 -3.06 -0.32 -3.56
CA MET A 43 -4.11 0.41 -2.84
C MET A 43 -4.05 1.90 -3.15
N VAL A 44 -5.19 2.50 -3.39
CA VAL A 44 -5.32 3.93 -3.69
C VAL A 44 -6.31 4.57 -2.71
N PRO A 45 -5.84 5.42 -1.79
CA PRO A 45 -6.73 6.11 -0.89
C PRO A 45 -7.46 7.25 -1.60
N ALA A 46 -8.74 7.41 -1.27
CA ALA A 46 -9.60 8.50 -1.68
C ALA A 46 -10.33 9.06 -0.45
N ASN A 47 -10.49 10.37 -0.38
CA ASN A 47 -11.03 11.06 0.78
C ASN A 47 -12.05 12.10 0.34
N HIS A 48 -13.30 11.92 0.72
CA HIS A 48 -14.40 12.85 0.46
C HIS A 48 -14.67 13.80 1.63
N VAL A 49 -13.79 13.79 2.65
CA VAL A 49 -13.91 14.61 3.85
C VAL A 49 -12.92 15.78 3.78
N ASN A 50 -13.35 16.95 4.23
CA ASN A 50 -12.48 18.13 4.31
C ASN A 50 -11.52 18.05 5.52
N ARG A 51 -10.77 16.96 5.62
CA ARG A 51 -9.79 16.72 6.68
C ARG A 51 -8.68 15.79 6.19
N TRP A 52 -7.44 16.03 6.60
CA TRP A 52 -6.33 15.12 6.29
C TRP A 52 -6.53 13.76 6.95
N ALA A 53 -6.45 12.71 6.15
CA ALA A 53 -6.36 11.34 6.64
C ALA A 53 -4.92 10.83 6.49
N VAL A 54 -4.35 10.38 7.58
CA VAL A 54 -2.97 9.87 7.62
C VAL A 54 -2.95 8.45 8.16
N ASN A 55 -1.90 7.70 7.77
CA ASN A 55 -1.71 6.32 8.22
C ASN A 55 -2.96 5.46 7.99
N ILE A 56 -3.42 5.43 6.73
CA ILE A 56 -4.54 4.58 6.32
C ILE A 56 -4.02 3.16 6.14
N TYR A 57 -4.71 2.20 6.77
CA TYR A 57 -4.40 0.77 6.69
C TYR A 57 -5.62 -0.02 6.28
N VAL A 58 -5.39 -1.08 5.53
CA VAL A 58 -6.33 -2.18 5.31
C VAL A 58 -5.74 -3.38 6.06
N ASP A 59 -6.36 -3.75 7.18
CA ASP A 59 -5.78 -4.63 8.21
C ASP A 59 -4.39 -4.13 8.64
N LYS A 60 -3.32 -4.85 8.28
CA LYS A 60 -1.93 -4.47 8.56
C LYS A 60 -1.23 -3.77 7.39
N TYR A 61 -1.88 -3.68 6.22
CA TYR A 61 -1.27 -3.15 5.00
C TYR A 61 -1.49 -1.65 4.90
N TRP A 62 -0.39 -0.91 4.81
CA TRP A 62 -0.44 0.53 4.69
C TRP A 62 -0.91 0.97 3.31
N ALA A 63 -2.00 1.71 3.23
CA ALA A 63 -2.60 2.22 2.01
C ALA A 63 -2.16 3.66 1.67
N GLY A 64 -1.59 4.41 2.62
CA GLY A 64 -1.08 5.74 2.36
C GLY A 64 -1.63 6.82 3.27
N ASN A 65 -1.49 8.05 2.79
CA ASN A 65 -2.07 9.28 3.35
C ASN A 65 -2.81 9.99 2.24
N VAL A 66 -3.85 10.75 2.58
CA VAL A 66 -4.65 11.48 1.60
C VAL A 66 -5.08 12.84 2.13
N SER A 67 -5.01 13.86 1.26
CA SER A 67 -5.43 15.22 1.55
C SER A 67 -6.95 15.35 1.69
N PRO A 68 -7.44 16.44 2.28
CA PRO A 68 -8.85 16.79 2.25
C PRO A 68 -9.40 16.77 0.82
N GLU A 69 -10.58 16.17 0.63
CA GLU A 69 -11.28 16.10 -0.66
C GLU A 69 -10.37 15.69 -1.82
N GLY A 70 -9.43 14.75 -1.55
CA GLY A 70 -8.37 14.35 -2.46
C GLY A 70 -8.18 12.84 -2.56
N GLY A 71 -7.30 12.43 -3.46
CA GLY A 71 -6.96 11.03 -3.67
C GLY A 71 -6.60 10.71 -5.12
N GLY A 72 -6.47 9.43 -5.42
CA GLY A 72 -6.25 8.95 -6.79
C GLY A 72 -4.87 9.26 -7.39
N ALA A 73 -4.05 10.10 -6.76
CA ALA A 73 -2.75 10.49 -7.29
C ALA A 73 -1.65 9.48 -7.04
N LYS A 74 -1.69 8.81 -5.89
CA LYS A 74 -0.66 7.87 -5.42
C LYS A 74 -1.28 6.53 -5.08
N ALA A 75 -0.53 5.47 -5.33
CA ALA A 75 -0.87 4.13 -4.89
C ALA A 75 0.21 3.62 -3.95
N ALA A 76 -0.18 2.88 -2.93
CA ALA A 76 0.72 2.13 -2.07
C ALA A 76 0.68 0.64 -2.49
N CYS A 77 1.83 0.03 -2.62
CA CYS A 77 1.91 -1.40 -2.83
C CYS A 77 2.08 -2.11 -1.47
N CYS A 78 1.52 -3.25 -1.28
CA CYS A 78 0.45 -3.91 -2.04
C CYS A 78 -0.46 -4.59 -1.05
N PHE A 79 -1.76 -4.60 -1.30
CA PHE A 79 -2.68 -5.49 -0.61
C PHE A 79 -2.53 -6.87 -1.24
N PRO A 80 -2.17 -7.91 -0.50
CA PRO A 80 -2.11 -9.26 -1.04
C PRO A 80 -3.51 -9.75 -1.39
N GLY A 81 -3.62 -10.57 -2.42
CA GLY A 81 -4.91 -11.15 -2.77
C GLY A 81 -5.54 -11.90 -1.60
N MET A 82 -6.85 -12.03 -1.63
CA MET A 82 -7.62 -12.80 -0.66
C MET A 82 -7.95 -14.20 -1.21
N ILE A 83 -7.90 -15.22 -0.35
CA ILE A 83 -8.44 -16.53 -0.68
C ILE A 83 -9.98 -16.46 -0.72
N ASP A 84 -10.57 -15.72 0.19
CA ASP A 84 -12.01 -15.52 0.29
C ASP A 84 -12.34 -14.02 0.35
N TRP A 85 -12.74 -13.46 -0.78
CA TRP A 85 -13.12 -12.05 -0.91
C TRP A 85 -14.45 -11.69 -0.24
N SER A 86 -15.21 -12.67 0.24
CA SER A 86 -16.44 -12.42 1.02
C SER A 86 -16.13 -11.96 2.45
N LYS A 87 -14.91 -12.16 2.92
CA LYS A 87 -14.51 -11.79 4.27
C LYS A 87 -14.24 -10.30 4.34
N PRO A 88 -14.84 -9.60 5.33
CA PRO A 88 -14.57 -8.20 5.53
C PRO A 88 -13.17 -7.99 6.12
N VAL A 89 -12.56 -6.87 5.78
CA VAL A 89 -11.30 -6.37 6.33
C VAL A 89 -11.53 -5.16 7.22
N THR A 90 -10.53 -4.78 7.99
CA THR A 90 -10.59 -3.59 8.84
C THR A 90 -9.87 -2.44 8.16
N VAL A 91 -10.56 -1.35 7.86
CA VAL A 91 -9.94 -0.09 7.44
C VAL A 91 -9.71 0.77 8.67
N THR A 92 -8.45 1.15 8.89
CA THR A 92 -8.05 2.01 10.01
C THR A 92 -7.37 3.26 9.46
N TRP A 93 -7.70 4.43 9.98
CA TRP A 93 -7.04 5.69 9.63
C TRP A 93 -6.98 6.63 10.82
N TYR A 94 -6.17 7.67 10.68
CA TYR A 94 -6.09 8.75 11.65
C TYR A 94 -6.46 10.06 10.98
N TRP A 95 -7.48 10.74 11.48
CA TRP A 95 -7.73 12.12 11.14
C TRP A 95 -6.66 13.00 11.78
N ASP A 96 -6.05 13.87 11.00
CA ASP A 96 -5.11 14.86 11.54
C ASP A 96 -5.84 16.02 12.21
N VAL A 97 -5.10 16.86 12.90
CA VAL A 97 -5.66 18.05 13.58
C VAL A 97 -6.25 19.00 12.54
N LEU A 98 -7.53 19.31 12.70
CA LEU A 98 -8.19 20.36 11.91
C LEU A 98 -8.05 21.70 12.63
N ARG A 99 -7.57 22.72 11.92
CA ARG A 99 -7.45 24.06 12.44
C ARG A 99 -8.25 25.02 11.57
N ASP A 100 -8.86 26.00 12.21
CA ASP A 100 -9.47 27.12 11.50
C ASP A 100 -8.39 27.87 10.69
N PRO A 101 -8.60 28.13 9.40
CA PRO A 101 -7.57 28.74 8.55
C PRO A 101 -7.24 30.19 8.95
N LYS A 102 -8.18 30.92 9.57
CA LYS A 102 -8.01 32.31 9.97
C LYS A 102 -7.47 32.43 11.39
N THR A 103 -8.13 31.80 12.34
CA THR A 103 -7.80 31.96 13.77
C THR A 103 -6.71 30.99 14.24
N LYS A 104 -6.40 29.95 13.44
CA LYS A 104 -5.51 28.86 13.80
C LYS A 104 -5.97 28.02 15.00
N ALA A 105 -7.15 28.30 15.52
CA ALA A 105 -7.75 27.53 16.60
C ALA A 105 -7.95 26.06 16.18
N VAL A 106 -7.81 25.15 17.14
CA VAL A 106 -8.07 23.73 16.90
C VAL A 106 -9.58 23.52 16.86
N VAL A 107 -10.11 23.16 15.70
CA VAL A 107 -11.53 22.82 15.46
C VAL A 107 -11.77 21.34 15.79
N ALA A 108 -10.86 20.45 15.36
CA ALA A 108 -10.93 19.05 15.71
C ALA A 108 -9.53 18.51 16.06
N ARG A 109 -9.48 17.63 17.04
CA ARG A 109 -8.23 16.97 17.47
C ARG A 109 -7.94 15.77 16.60
N LYS A 110 -6.69 15.31 16.64
CA LYS A 110 -6.28 14.04 16.03
C LYS A 110 -7.11 12.89 16.59
N GLU A 111 -7.59 12.03 15.72
CA GLU A 111 -8.51 10.96 16.07
C GLU A 111 -8.26 9.71 15.23
N LYS A 112 -8.29 8.54 15.87
CA LYS A 112 -8.22 7.24 15.18
C LYS A 112 -9.63 6.74 14.89
N ARG A 113 -9.83 6.24 13.67
CA ARG A 113 -11.02 5.52 13.23
C ARG A 113 -10.66 4.12 12.77
N SER A 114 -11.60 3.21 12.94
CA SER A 114 -11.45 1.82 12.51
C SER A 114 -12.83 1.25 12.22
N VAL A 115 -13.05 0.75 11.01
CA VAL A 115 -14.34 0.17 10.59
C VAL A 115 -14.12 -1.13 9.83
N ARG A 116 -15.07 -2.05 9.92
CA ARG A 116 -15.07 -3.26 9.08
C ARG A 116 -15.74 -2.94 7.76
N VAL A 117 -15.08 -3.31 6.66
CA VAL A 117 -15.53 -3.03 5.31
C VAL A 117 -15.49 -4.33 4.49
N SER A 118 -16.55 -4.59 3.75
CA SER A 118 -16.60 -5.68 2.78
C SER A 118 -16.05 -5.24 1.44
N PHE A 119 -15.47 -6.19 0.71
CA PHE A 119 -15.13 -5.97 -0.70
C PHE A 119 -16.40 -5.94 -1.55
N PRO A 120 -16.38 -5.25 -2.71
CA PRO A 120 -17.47 -5.34 -3.68
C PRO A 120 -17.69 -6.80 -4.10
N VAL A 121 -18.93 -7.15 -4.33
CA VAL A 121 -19.30 -8.51 -4.80
C VAL A 121 -18.70 -8.74 -6.20
N SER A 122 -18.77 -7.75 -7.06
CA SER A 122 -18.16 -7.76 -8.40
C SER A 122 -16.79 -7.12 -8.41
N GLY A 123 -15.87 -7.65 -9.18
CA GLY A 123 -14.54 -7.06 -9.30
C GLY A 123 -13.55 -7.99 -10.00
N PRO A 124 -12.28 -7.60 -10.04
CA PRO A 124 -11.24 -8.37 -10.71
C PRO A 124 -11.15 -9.82 -10.23
N HIS A 125 -11.47 -10.09 -8.97
CA HIS A 125 -11.43 -11.44 -8.39
C HIS A 125 -12.47 -12.42 -8.95
N GLN A 126 -13.45 -11.92 -9.72
CA GLN A 126 -14.45 -12.74 -10.42
C GLN A 126 -14.13 -12.92 -11.91
N ASP A 127 -13.19 -12.18 -12.44
CA ASP A 127 -12.78 -12.28 -13.83
C ASP A 127 -11.60 -13.26 -13.96
N PRO A 128 -11.72 -14.37 -14.70
CA PRO A 128 -10.63 -15.32 -14.88
C PRO A 128 -9.41 -14.68 -15.58
N ASP A 129 -9.61 -13.61 -16.32
CA ASP A 129 -8.55 -12.86 -17.00
C ASP A 129 -8.09 -11.60 -16.25
N TRP A 130 -8.57 -11.38 -15.04
CA TRP A 130 -8.28 -10.17 -14.27
C TRP A 130 -6.79 -9.93 -14.01
N HIS A 131 -5.96 -10.97 -14.03
CA HIS A 131 -4.51 -10.84 -13.93
C HIS A 131 -3.89 -9.98 -15.03
N LYS A 132 -4.61 -9.78 -16.14
CA LYS A 132 -4.20 -8.95 -17.27
C LYS A 132 -4.74 -7.52 -17.19
N ALA A 133 -5.72 -7.28 -16.32
CA ALA A 133 -6.29 -5.97 -16.12
C ALA A 133 -5.60 -5.24 -14.96
N ASP A 134 -5.10 -4.04 -15.21
CA ASP A 134 -4.66 -3.15 -14.14
C ASP A 134 -5.87 -2.85 -13.25
N ALA A 135 -5.81 -3.30 -12.03
CA ALA A 135 -6.84 -3.03 -11.04
C ALA A 135 -6.21 -2.44 -9.80
N TYR A 136 -6.84 -1.38 -9.31
CA TYR A 136 -6.50 -0.73 -8.05
C TYR A 136 -7.59 -1.01 -7.01
N LEU A 137 -7.16 -1.25 -5.79
CA LEU A 137 -8.05 -1.33 -4.66
C LEU A 137 -8.22 0.08 -4.09
N CYS A 138 -9.37 0.68 -4.31
CA CYS A 138 -9.72 1.99 -3.77
C CYS A 138 -10.12 1.85 -2.29
N VAL A 139 -9.48 2.62 -1.42
CA VAL A 139 -9.81 2.73 -0.01
C VAL A 139 -10.44 4.11 0.20
N ILE A 140 -11.77 4.17 0.30
CA ILE A 140 -12.54 5.40 0.18
C ILE A 140 -13.07 5.80 1.55
N LEU A 141 -12.67 6.97 2.03
CA LEU A 141 -13.21 7.59 3.23
C LEU A 141 -14.41 8.46 2.81
N ARG A 142 -15.63 8.02 3.17
CA ARG A 142 -16.89 8.64 2.74
C ARG A 142 -17.28 9.82 3.62
N ASP A 143 -17.11 9.65 4.92
CA ASP A 143 -17.36 10.65 5.94
C ASP A 143 -16.38 10.46 7.12
N ASP A 144 -16.62 11.18 8.23
CA ASP A 144 -15.73 11.14 9.39
C ASP A 144 -15.59 9.73 10.04
N SER A 145 -16.54 8.83 9.77
CA SER A 145 -16.66 7.54 10.48
C SER A 145 -16.84 6.33 9.57
N THR A 146 -17.02 6.52 8.26
CA THR A 146 -17.27 5.43 7.32
C THR A 146 -16.21 5.34 6.23
N ALA A 147 -15.95 4.11 5.81
CA ALA A 147 -15.08 3.80 4.68
C ALA A 147 -15.76 2.76 3.76
N ALA A 148 -15.33 2.75 2.51
CA ALA A 148 -15.76 1.77 1.51
C ALA A 148 -14.54 1.23 0.75
N MET A 149 -14.71 0.07 0.16
CA MET A 149 -13.74 -0.54 -0.74
C MET A 149 -14.37 -0.68 -2.13
N GLU A 150 -13.61 -0.34 -3.15
CA GLU A 150 -14.02 -0.44 -4.55
C GLU A 150 -12.84 -0.87 -5.42
N PHE A 151 -13.13 -1.33 -6.63
CA PHE A 151 -12.09 -1.58 -7.63
C PHE A 151 -12.15 -0.52 -8.73
N SER A 152 -11.00 -0.15 -9.26
CA SER A 152 -10.89 0.80 -10.37
C SER A 152 -9.80 0.38 -11.34
N PRO A 153 -10.00 0.52 -12.65
CA PRO A 153 -8.96 0.27 -13.65
C PRO A 153 -7.88 1.37 -13.65
N SER A 154 -8.12 2.48 -12.97
CA SER A 154 -7.16 3.59 -12.87
C SER A 154 -7.12 4.18 -11.47
N ARG A 155 -5.97 4.75 -11.10
CA ARG A 155 -5.81 5.44 -9.82
C ARG A 155 -6.78 6.62 -9.65
N SER A 156 -6.90 7.43 -10.70
CA SER A 156 -7.82 8.59 -10.70
C SER A 156 -9.29 8.18 -10.57
N GLY A 157 -9.65 7.01 -11.10
CA GLY A 157 -10.99 6.47 -10.97
C GLY A 157 -11.43 6.19 -9.53
N CYS A 158 -10.49 6.06 -8.58
CA CYS A 158 -10.83 5.90 -7.17
C CYS A 158 -11.48 7.15 -6.54
N MET A 159 -11.26 8.34 -7.11
CA MET A 159 -11.90 9.58 -6.62
C MET A 159 -13.36 9.71 -7.03
N SER A 160 -13.76 9.08 -8.13
CA SER A 160 -15.14 9.13 -8.64
C SER A 160 -16.06 8.03 -8.08
N LYS A 161 -15.58 7.25 -7.12
CA LYS A 161 -16.29 6.13 -6.47
C LYS A 161 -16.99 6.49 -5.12
#